data_5261066ad377aedb6b1dc5eebd91ae83
#
_entry.id   5261066ad377aedb6b1dc5eebd91ae83
#
_cell.length_a   1.000
_cell.length_b   1.000
_cell.length_c   1.000
_cell.angle_alpha   90.00
_cell.angle_beta   90.00
_cell.angle_gamma   90.00
#
_symmetry.space_group_name_H-M   'P 1'
#
loop_
_entity.id
_entity.type
_entity.pdbx_description
1 polymer ?
#
loop_
_entity_poly.entity_id
_entity_poly.type
_entity_poly.pdbx_seq_one_letter_code
_entity_poly.pdbx_strand_id
1 'polypeptide(L)'
;MGKASHRYWGVERPITFTHTYEGAEGNEIERQVTHTALVVFSEATYRNWRSKYIEQLRELSQVLQEEVNDWLNEPYWRTVKTIRKRAQSRLDNSPVGEAMKVKVWGEYGDVEMRWWVDREALREMCRSKGRYLLVTNHPDLSPVEMLEIYKDKDKVEKRFRVAKGVLRVRPIYLHKDERMATGGCTQC
;
A
#
# COMPACT_ATOMS: atom_id res chain seq x y z
N MET A 1 16.24 -11.31 24.72
CA MET A 1 15.27 -11.26 23.60
C MET A 1 16.06 -11.16 22.30
N GLY A 2 16.14 -12.24 21.51
CA GLY A 2 16.84 -12.25 20.23
C GLY A 2 16.12 -11.35 19.23
N LYS A 3 16.85 -10.47 18.52
CA LYS A 3 16.31 -9.69 17.41
C LYS A 3 15.78 -10.66 16.35
N ALA A 4 14.49 -10.58 16.04
CA ALA A 4 13.91 -11.35 14.95
C ALA A 4 14.68 -11.02 13.66
N SER A 5 15.31 -12.02 13.06
CA SER A 5 16.03 -11.84 11.80
C SER A 5 15.02 -11.57 10.70
N HIS A 6 15.05 -10.37 10.14
CA HIS A 6 14.23 -10.04 8.97
C HIS A 6 14.79 -10.73 7.74
N ARG A 7 13.99 -11.60 7.12
CA ARG A 7 14.35 -12.27 5.88
C ARG A 7 13.90 -11.45 4.69
N TYR A 8 14.80 -11.34 3.70
CA TYR A 8 14.55 -10.68 2.43
C TYR A 8 14.94 -11.64 1.29
N TRP A 9 14.20 -11.59 0.23
CA TRP A 9 14.53 -12.26 -1.03
C TRP A 9 14.50 -11.20 -2.12
N GLY A 10 15.44 -11.24 -3.02
CA GLY A 10 15.55 -10.28 -4.11
C GLY A 10 15.84 -10.95 -5.44
N VAL A 11 15.30 -10.35 -6.50
CA VAL A 11 15.60 -10.70 -7.88
C VAL A 11 16.00 -9.43 -8.61
N GLU A 12 17.20 -9.45 -9.18
CA GLU A 12 17.74 -8.35 -9.98
C GLU A 12 17.29 -8.47 -11.43
N ARG A 13 16.97 -7.34 -12.05
CA ARG A 13 16.62 -7.21 -13.46
C ARG A 13 17.07 -5.85 -14.00
N PRO A 14 17.53 -5.77 -15.25
CA PRO A 14 17.70 -4.48 -15.92
C PRO A 14 16.33 -3.90 -16.23
N ILE A 15 16.21 -2.57 -16.10
CA ILE A 15 15.03 -1.82 -16.49
C ILE A 15 15.47 -0.60 -17.31
N THR A 16 14.85 -0.38 -18.46
CA THR A 16 15.16 0.74 -19.34
C THR A 16 14.08 1.80 -19.24
N PHE A 17 14.49 3.03 -18.97
CA PHE A 17 13.64 4.21 -18.98
C PHE A 17 13.95 5.06 -20.21
N THR A 18 12.91 5.57 -20.85
CA THR A 18 13.04 6.62 -21.86
C THR A 18 12.84 7.97 -21.17
N HIS A 19 13.85 8.82 -21.24
CA HIS A 19 13.80 10.18 -20.76
C HIS A 19 13.65 11.13 -21.95
N THR A 20 12.63 11.96 -21.93
CA THR A 20 12.43 13.03 -22.92
C THR A 20 12.86 14.36 -22.29
N TYR A 21 13.72 15.10 -22.95
CA TYR A 21 14.15 16.43 -22.51
C TYR A 21 14.25 17.38 -23.72
N GLU A 22 14.09 18.67 -23.46
CA GLU A 22 14.20 19.70 -24.47
C GLU A 22 15.68 19.97 -24.78
N GLY A 23 16.05 19.81 -26.04
CA GLY A 23 17.39 20.10 -26.54
C GLY A 23 17.64 21.61 -26.66
N ALA A 24 18.89 22.00 -26.87
CA ALA A 24 19.31 23.39 -26.95
C ALA A 24 18.62 24.18 -28.11
N GLU A 25 18.07 23.50 -29.09
CA GLU A 25 17.37 24.06 -30.26
C GLU A 25 15.84 23.97 -30.12
N GLY A 26 15.31 23.63 -28.92
CA GLY A 26 13.88 23.50 -28.67
C GLY A 26 13.26 22.22 -29.23
N ASN A 27 14.07 21.26 -29.68
CA ASN A 27 13.63 19.94 -30.13
C ASN A 27 13.54 18.96 -28.93
N GLU A 28 12.59 18.05 -28.97
CA GLU A 28 12.52 16.95 -28.00
C GLU A 28 13.59 15.89 -28.32
N ILE A 29 14.38 15.54 -27.32
CA ILE A 29 15.39 14.50 -27.42
C ILE A 29 14.99 13.36 -26.48
N GLU A 30 14.86 12.17 -27.04
CA GLU A 30 14.64 10.94 -26.28
C GLU A 30 15.97 10.22 -26.01
N ARG A 31 16.20 9.87 -24.75
CA ARG A 31 17.35 9.07 -24.34
C ARG A 31 16.90 7.85 -23.53
N GLN A 32 17.32 6.69 -23.98
CA GLN A 32 17.15 5.45 -23.22
C GLN A 32 18.30 5.27 -22.24
N VAL A 33 17.95 5.05 -20.96
CA VAL A 33 18.92 4.78 -19.89
C VAL A 33 18.52 3.49 -19.20
N THR A 34 19.47 2.55 -19.13
CA THR A 34 19.25 1.28 -18.44
C THR A 34 19.75 1.40 -17.00
N HIS A 35 18.89 1.05 -16.07
CA HIS A 35 19.18 0.99 -14.65
C HIS A 35 19.11 -0.45 -14.14
N THR A 36 19.72 -0.69 -12.99
CA THR A 36 19.56 -1.95 -12.26
C THR A 36 18.36 -1.85 -11.33
N ALA A 37 17.42 -2.76 -11.49
CA ALA A 37 16.23 -2.87 -10.64
C ALA A 37 16.32 -4.13 -9.77
N LEU A 38 16.05 -3.99 -8.47
CA LEU A 38 15.97 -5.10 -7.52
C LEU A 38 14.54 -5.19 -6.99
N VAL A 39 13.85 -6.27 -7.34
CA VAL A 39 12.54 -6.60 -6.74
C VAL A 39 12.79 -7.30 -5.43
N VAL A 40 12.43 -6.67 -4.32
CA VAL A 40 12.65 -7.18 -2.96
C VAL A 40 11.34 -7.67 -2.38
N PHE A 41 11.36 -8.86 -1.76
CA PHE A 41 10.28 -9.35 -0.89
C PHE A 41 10.72 -9.30 0.57
N SER A 42 9.95 -8.64 1.41
CA SER A 42 10.13 -8.55 2.86
C SER A 42 9.10 -9.41 3.58
N GLU A 43 9.54 -10.47 4.22
CA GLU A 43 8.67 -11.37 4.98
C GLU A 43 7.96 -10.62 6.13
N ALA A 44 8.67 -9.74 6.83
CA ALA A 44 8.10 -8.99 7.95
C ALA A 44 6.97 -8.06 7.48
N THR A 45 7.19 -7.35 6.36
CA THR A 45 6.16 -6.48 5.77
C THR A 45 4.94 -7.28 5.31
N TYR A 46 5.17 -8.44 4.68
CA TYR A 46 4.09 -9.33 4.25
C TYR A 46 3.28 -9.87 5.43
N ARG A 47 3.95 -10.34 6.51
CA ARG A 47 3.28 -10.84 7.71
C ARG A 47 2.42 -9.78 8.39
N ASN A 48 2.96 -8.56 8.53
CA ASN A 48 2.23 -7.44 9.12
C ASN A 48 0.98 -7.08 8.29
N TRP A 49 1.14 -7.02 6.97
CA TRP A 49 0.01 -6.80 6.07
C TRP A 49 -1.03 -7.91 6.21
N ARG A 50 -0.59 -9.18 6.17
CA ARG A 50 -1.48 -10.35 6.27
C ARG A 50 -2.28 -10.36 7.57
N SER A 51 -1.66 -10.04 8.70
CA SER A 51 -2.35 -9.99 10.00
C SER A 51 -3.47 -8.96 10.00
N LYS A 52 -3.19 -7.72 9.54
CA LYS A 52 -4.18 -6.66 9.41
C LYS A 52 -5.30 -7.03 8.45
N TYR A 53 -4.95 -7.67 7.34
CA TYR A 53 -5.92 -8.07 6.34
C TYR A 53 -6.88 -9.14 6.85
N ILE A 54 -6.39 -10.13 7.60
CA ILE A 54 -7.23 -11.15 8.23
C ILE A 54 -8.16 -10.52 9.27
N GLU A 55 -7.69 -9.55 10.03
CA GLU A 55 -8.50 -8.79 11.00
C GLU A 55 -9.64 -8.05 10.28
N GLN A 56 -9.34 -7.31 9.23
CA GLN A 56 -10.35 -6.62 8.42
C GLN A 56 -11.37 -7.57 7.78
N LEU A 57 -10.96 -8.76 7.34
CA LEU A 57 -11.91 -9.77 6.83
C LEU A 57 -12.85 -10.29 7.95
N ARG A 58 -12.36 -10.42 9.16
CA ARG A 58 -13.20 -10.80 10.31
C ARG A 58 -14.17 -9.69 10.67
N GLU A 59 -13.71 -8.45 10.73
CA GLU A 59 -14.56 -7.27 10.98
C GLU A 59 -15.66 -7.17 9.92
N LEU A 60 -15.33 -7.30 8.63
CA LEU A 60 -16.34 -7.28 7.57
C LEU A 60 -17.33 -8.44 7.68
N SER A 61 -16.86 -9.64 8.04
CA SER A 61 -17.74 -10.79 8.28
C SER A 61 -18.69 -10.54 9.44
N GLN A 62 -18.22 -9.90 10.50
CA GLN A 62 -19.04 -9.51 11.64
C GLN A 62 -20.09 -8.45 11.25
N VAL A 63 -19.70 -7.44 10.50
CA VAL A 63 -20.61 -6.42 9.96
C VAL A 63 -21.69 -7.05 9.08
N LEU A 64 -21.34 -8.00 8.21
CA LEU A 64 -22.32 -8.73 7.40
C LEU A 64 -23.27 -9.56 8.26
N GLN A 65 -22.80 -10.14 9.36
CA GLN A 65 -23.64 -10.86 10.30
C GLN A 65 -24.61 -9.91 11.02
N GLU A 66 -24.08 -8.94 11.76
CA GLU A 66 -24.83 -8.09 12.66
C GLU A 66 -25.74 -7.08 11.95
N GLU A 67 -25.29 -6.51 10.84
CA GLU A 67 -25.98 -5.44 10.17
C GLU A 67 -26.82 -5.89 8.96
N VAL A 68 -26.66 -7.13 8.50
CA VAL A 68 -27.41 -7.66 7.37
C VAL A 68 -28.09 -8.97 7.69
N ASN A 69 -27.34 -9.98 8.12
CA ASN A 69 -27.87 -11.33 8.31
C ASN A 69 -28.85 -11.45 9.47
N ASP A 70 -28.58 -10.79 10.59
CA ASP A 70 -29.45 -10.80 11.77
C ASP A 70 -30.78 -10.08 11.54
N TRP A 71 -30.88 -9.28 10.48
CA TRP A 71 -32.08 -8.55 10.07
C TRP A 71 -32.86 -9.24 8.95
N LEU A 72 -32.41 -10.41 8.46
CA LEU A 72 -33.13 -11.13 7.42
C LEU A 72 -34.57 -11.41 7.83
N ASN A 73 -35.48 -11.16 6.86
CA ASN A 73 -36.90 -11.39 6.99
C ASN A 73 -37.69 -10.47 7.98
N GLU A 74 -36.97 -9.57 8.64
CA GLU A 74 -37.58 -8.49 9.43
C GLU A 74 -38.26 -7.44 8.54
N PRO A 75 -39.14 -6.58 9.06
CA PRO A 75 -39.76 -5.50 8.28
C PRO A 75 -38.73 -4.68 7.52
N TYR A 76 -38.97 -4.42 6.22
CA TYR A 76 -38.07 -3.78 5.26
C TYR A 76 -36.81 -4.61 4.84
N TRP A 77 -36.70 -5.87 5.30
CA TRP A 77 -35.58 -6.78 4.99
C TRP A 77 -36.07 -8.11 4.39
N ARG A 78 -37.18 -8.08 3.63
CA ARG A 78 -37.91 -9.26 3.14
C ARG A 78 -37.68 -9.57 1.66
N THR A 79 -36.83 -8.81 0.97
CA THR A 79 -36.60 -9.05 -0.44
C THR A 79 -35.13 -9.28 -0.76
N VAL A 80 -34.84 -10.23 -1.64
CA VAL A 80 -33.51 -10.52 -2.15
C VAL A 80 -32.80 -9.24 -2.66
N LYS A 81 -33.56 -8.37 -3.37
CA LYS A 81 -33.02 -7.11 -3.91
C LYS A 81 -32.53 -6.17 -2.82
N THR A 82 -33.30 -6.00 -1.75
CA THR A 82 -32.94 -5.11 -0.62
C THR A 82 -31.70 -5.64 0.10
N ILE A 83 -31.72 -6.94 0.45
CA ILE A 83 -30.61 -7.57 1.16
C ILE A 83 -29.33 -7.50 0.33
N ARG A 84 -29.40 -7.86 -0.95
CA ARG A 84 -28.23 -7.79 -1.86
C ARG A 84 -27.64 -6.39 -1.94
N LYS A 85 -28.48 -5.34 -2.07
CA LYS A 85 -28.04 -3.95 -2.11
C LYS A 85 -27.33 -3.55 -0.81
N ARG A 86 -27.86 -3.97 0.35
CA ARG A 86 -27.27 -3.65 1.66
C ARG A 86 -25.94 -4.38 1.86
N ALA A 87 -25.90 -5.69 1.58
CA ALA A 87 -24.68 -6.47 1.66
C ALA A 87 -23.59 -5.90 0.73
N GLN A 88 -23.95 -5.58 -0.53
CA GLN A 88 -23.01 -4.98 -1.49
C GLN A 88 -22.48 -3.65 -0.97
N SER A 89 -23.32 -2.80 -0.40
CA SER A 89 -22.87 -1.53 0.19
C SER A 89 -21.85 -1.72 1.32
N ARG A 90 -21.94 -2.81 2.11
CA ARG A 90 -20.93 -3.13 3.13
C ARG A 90 -19.61 -3.60 2.51
N LEU A 91 -19.70 -4.39 1.44
CA LEU A 91 -18.50 -4.79 0.68
C LEU A 91 -17.80 -3.57 0.07
N ASP A 92 -18.54 -2.71 -0.63
CA ASP A 92 -18.01 -1.54 -1.34
C ASP A 92 -17.31 -0.53 -0.40
N ASN A 93 -17.81 -0.44 0.85
CA ASN A 93 -17.23 0.43 1.88
C ASN A 93 -16.07 -0.20 2.66
N SER A 94 -15.71 -1.45 2.38
CA SER A 94 -14.63 -2.15 3.07
C SER A 94 -13.37 -2.25 2.21
N PRO A 95 -12.17 -1.99 2.75
CA PRO A 95 -10.90 -2.13 2.02
C PRO A 95 -10.60 -3.58 1.60
N VAL A 96 -11.33 -4.55 2.13
CA VAL A 96 -11.18 -5.98 1.82
C VAL A 96 -12.41 -6.57 1.11
N GLY A 97 -13.36 -5.73 0.73
CA GLY A 97 -14.64 -6.15 0.15
C GLY A 97 -14.47 -6.92 -1.16
N GLU A 98 -13.48 -6.58 -1.99
CA GLU A 98 -13.17 -7.29 -3.24
C GLU A 98 -12.82 -8.78 -3.01
N ALA A 99 -12.30 -9.12 -1.83
CA ALA A 99 -11.97 -10.50 -1.49
C ALA A 99 -13.14 -11.26 -0.88
N MET A 100 -14.30 -10.66 -0.69
CA MET A 100 -15.49 -11.34 -0.19
C MET A 100 -16.57 -11.43 -1.28
N LYS A 101 -17.25 -12.56 -1.31
CA LYS A 101 -18.44 -12.78 -2.15
C LYS A 101 -19.64 -12.98 -1.27
N VAL A 102 -20.78 -12.43 -1.71
CA VAL A 102 -22.08 -12.59 -1.07
C VAL A 102 -23.05 -13.20 -2.06
N LYS A 103 -23.80 -14.21 -1.62
CA LYS A 103 -24.92 -14.77 -2.35
C LYS A 103 -26.18 -14.59 -1.51
N VAL A 104 -27.23 -14.04 -2.12
CA VAL A 104 -28.54 -13.84 -1.50
C VAL A 104 -29.57 -14.51 -2.39
N TRP A 105 -30.46 -15.34 -1.82
CA TRP A 105 -31.50 -16.08 -2.50
C TRP A 105 -32.76 -16.23 -1.64
N GLY A 106 -33.81 -16.81 -2.16
CA GLY A 106 -35.09 -17.05 -1.48
C GLY A 106 -36.23 -16.24 -2.05
N GLU A 107 -37.35 -16.26 -1.36
CA GLU A 107 -38.60 -15.57 -1.72
C GLU A 107 -38.90 -14.43 -0.72
N TYR A 108 -39.99 -13.70 -0.98
CA TYR A 108 -40.39 -12.61 -0.09
C TYR A 108 -40.72 -13.12 1.32
N GLY A 109 -39.97 -12.66 2.31
CA GLY A 109 -40.14 -13.04 3.72
C GLY A 109 -39.43 -14.33 4.12
N ASP A 110 -38.74 -14.98 3.15
CA ASP A 110 -37.91 -16.18 3.38
C ASP A 110 -36.62 -16.02 2.57
N VAL A 111 -35.82 -15.03 2.95
CA VAL A 111 -34.55 -14.70 2.29
C VAL A 111 -33.39 -15.28 3.07
N GLU A 112 -32.47 -15.91 2.37
CA GLU A 112 -31.23 -16.45 2.90
C GLU A 112 -30.02 -15.72 2.34
N MET A 113 -28.95 -15.63 3.12
CA MET A 113 -27.69 -15.03 2.71
C MET A 113 -26.51 -15.91 3.15
N ARG A 114 -25.49 -15.94 2.30
CA ARG A 114 -24.21 -16.56 2.62
C ARG A 114 -23.07 -15.73 2.05
N TRP A 115 -21.97 -15.64 2.77
CA TRP A 115 -20.75 -14.99 2.31
C TRP A 115 -19.52 -15.86 2.54
N TRP A 116 -18.50 -15.63 1.76
CA TRP A 116 -17.22 -16.36 1.87
C TRP A 116 -16.09 -15.54 1.25
N VAL A 117 -14.85 -15.89 1.62
CA VAL A 117 -13.66 -15.29 1.03
C VAL A 117 -13.41 -15.91 -0.36
N ASP A 118 -13.29 -15.06 -1.37
CA ASP A 118 -12.86 -15.45 -2.70
C ASP A 118 -11.35 -15.72 -2.70
N ARG A 119 -10.99 -16.99 -2.83
CA ARG A 119 -9.58 -17.41 -2.77
C ARG A 119 -8.75 -16.90 -3.94
N GLU A 120 -9.36 -16.68 -5.10
CA GLU A 120 -8.68 -16.20 -6.29
C GLU A 120 -8.38 -14.71 -6.19
N ALA A 121 -9.36 -13.89 -5.81
CA ALA A 121 -9.18 -12.48 -5.50
C ALA A 121 -8.13 -12.28 -4.38
N LEU A 122 -8.18 -13.11 -3.33
CA LEU A 122 -7.18 -13.08 -2.26
C LEU A 122 -5.77 -13.40 -2.76
N ARG A 123 -5.59 -14.40 -3.61
CA ARG A 123 -4.28 -14.75 -4.20
C ARG A 123 -3.72 -13.62 -5.04
N GLU A 124 -4.54 -13.00 -5.88
CA GLU A 124 -4.14 -11.89 -6.73
C GLU A 124 -3.69 -10.68 -5.87
N MET A 125 -4.47 -10.34 -4.87
CA MET A 125 -4.14 -9.28 -3.93
C MET A 125 -2.83 -9.56 -3.16
N CYS A 126 -2.55 -10.82 -2.81
CA CYS A 126 -1.31 -11.21 -2.12
C CYS A 126 -0.07 -11.07 -3.00
N ARG A 127 -0.19 -11.10 -4.32
CA ARG A 127 0.96 -11.10 -5.25
C ARG A 127 1.88 -9.90 -5.10
N SER A 128 1.32 -8.72 -4.88
CA SER A 128 2.09 -7.47 -4.75
C SER A 128 2.56 -7.18 -3.33
N LYS A 129 1.95 -7.81 -2.32
CA LYS A 129 2.18 -7.46 -0.91
C LYS A 129 3.54 -7.94 -0.39
N GLY A 130 4.15 -7.09 0.44
CA GLY A 130 5.51 -7.35 0.95
C GLY A 130 6.61 -7.17 -0.09
N ARG A 131 6.27 -6.78 -1.34
CA ARG A 131 7.24 -6.52 -2.40
C ARG A 131 7.40 -5.02 -2.63
N TYR A 132 8.60 -4.62 -2.97
CA TYR A 132 8.94 -3.27 -3.42
C TYR A 132 10.08 -3.31 -4.42
N LEU A 133 10.20 -2.26 -5.20
CA LEU A 133 11.21 -2.12 -6.24
C LEU A 133 12.24 -1.10 -5.78
N LEU A 134 13.51 -1.47 -5.82
CA LEU A 134 14.63 -0.56 -5.72
C LEU A 134 15.24 -0.40 -7.11
N VAL A 135 15.57 0.82 -7.47
CA VAL A 135 16.20 1.12 -8.76
C VAL A 135 17.43 1.96 -8.50
N THR A 136 18.54 1.62 -9.14
CA THR A 136 19.79 2.37 -9.07
C THR A 136 20.37 2.61 -10.46
N ASN A 137 21.02 3.74 -10.62
CA ASN A 137 21.85 4.06 -11.79
C ASN A 137 23.31 3.63 -11.59
N HIS A 138 23.65 3.06 -10.45
CA HIS A 138 24.98 2.51 -10.18
C HIS A 138 25.01 1.03 -10.58
N PRO A 139 25.70 0.67 -11.67
CA PRO A 139 25.71 -0.71 -12.19
C PRO A 139 26.47 -1.69 -11.28
N ASP A 140 27.40 -1.17 -10.45
CA ASP A 140 28.32 -1.98 -9.66
C ASP A 140 27.77 -2.34 -8.26
N LEU A 141 26.58 -1.84 -7.90
CA LEU A 141 25.98 -2.15 -6.60
C LEU A 141 25.37 -3.55 -6.59
N SER A 142 25.83 -4.36 -5.66
CA SER A 142 25.20 -5.65 -5.40
C SER A 142 23.79 -5.51 -4.82
N PRO A 143 22.90 -6.51 -4.96
CA PRO A 143 21.57 -6.50 -4.35
C PRO A 143 21.57 -6.26 -2.84
N VAL A 144 22.60 -6.72 -2.14
CA VAL A 144 22.74 -6.53 -0.68
C VAL A 144 23.02 -5.07 -0.37
N GLU A 145 23.97 -4.45 -1.07
CA GLU A 145 24.32 -3.03 -0.89
C GLU A 145 23.15 -2.12 -1.23
N MET A 146 22.41 -2.39 -2.32
CA MET A 146 21.19 -1.67 -2.65
C MET A 146 20.18 -1.69 -1.49
N LEU A 147 19.98 -2.86 -0.87
CA LEU A 147 19.07 -3.02 0.25
C LEU A 147 19.58 -2.32 1.52
N GLU A 148 20.87 -2.34 1.79
CA GLU A 148 21.49 -1.66 2.93
C GLU A 148 21.37 -0.14 2.81
N ILE A 149 21.70 0.44 1.66
CA ILE A 149 21.52 1.86 1.36
C ILE A 149 20.07 2.29 1.57
N TYR A 150 19.14 1.51 1.05
CA TYR A 150 17.70 1.79 1.26
C TYR A 150 17.29 1.79 2.73
N LYS A 151 17.77 0.83 3.51
CA LYS A 151 17.48 0.75 4.96
C LYS A 151 18.12 1.88 5.75
N ASP A 152 19.28 2.32 5.34
CA ASP A 152 19.97 3.44 5.99
C ASP A 152 19.23 4.75 5.72
N LYS A 153 18.67 4.95 4.53
CA LYS A 153 17.76 6.06 4.24
C LYS A 153 16.55 6.07 5.19
N ASP A 154 15.92 4.93 5.42
CA ASP A 154 14.80 4.82 6.38
C ASP A 154 15.21 5.21 7.81
N LYS A 155 16.43 4.88 8.24
CA LYS A 155 16.98 5.32 9.53
C LYS A 155 17.14 6.85 9.61
N VAL A 156 17.64 7.46 8.53
CA VAL A 156 17.79 8.92 8.43
C VAL A 156 16.42 9.60 8.46
N GLU A 157 15.46 9.11 7.69
CA GLU A 157 14.09 9.66 7.69
C GLU A 157 13.42 9.57 9.07
N LYS A 158 13.59 8.45 9.78
CA LYS A 158 13.09 8.28 11.16
C LYS A 158 13.74 9.27 12.13
N ARG A 159 15.06 9.45 12.06
CA ARG A 159 15.77 10.46 12.87
C ARG A 159 15.31 11.88 12.54
N PHE A 160 15.10 12.20 11.28
CA PHE A 160 14.57 13.50 10.84
C PHE A 160 13.15 13.73 11.34
N ARG A 161 12.31 12.71 11.37
CA ARG A 161 10.94 12.80 11.91
C ARG A 161 10.96 13.09 13.41
N VAL A 162 11.83 12.43 14.16
CA VAL A 162 12.01 12.69 15.60
C VAL A 162 12.52 14.11 15.81
N ALA A 163 13.54 14.55 15.05
CA ALA A 163 14.06 15.91 15.14
C ALA A 163 13.00 16.97 14.84
N LYS A 164 12.17 16.77 13.81
CA LYS A 164 11.05 17.68 13.51
C LYS A 164 10.02 17.74 14.65
N GLY A 165 9.72 16.60 15.29
CA GLY A 165 8.79 16.55 16.41
C GLY A 165 9.32 17.23 17.68
N VAL A 166 10.55 16.94 18.05
CA VAL A 166 11.19 17.44 19.29
C VAL A 166 11.69 18.88 19.13
N LEU A 167 12.35 19.18 18.01
CA LEU A 167 12.98 20.50 17.79
C LEU A 167 12.04 21.51 17.13
N ARG A 168 10.82 21.11 16.76
CA ARG A 168 9.84 21.95 16.04
C ARG A 168 10.41 22.60 14.78
N VAL A 169 11.41 21.99 14.14
CA VAL A 169 12.02 22.49 12.92
C VAL A 169 10.98 22.42 11.79
N ARG A 170 10.50 23.57 11.36
CA ARG A 170 9.59 23.67 10.19
C ARG A 170 10.44 23.65 8.91
N PRO A 171 10.00 22.98 7.85
CA PRO A 171 10.69 23.10 6.58
C PRO A 171 10.65 24.57 6.10
N ILE A 172 11.82 25.11 5.79
CA ILE A 172 11.94 26.44 5.21
C ILE A 172 11.78 26.28 3.69
N TYR A 173 10.63 26.69 3.16
CA TYR A 173 10.39 26.73 1.71
C TYR A 173 10.95 28.05 1.16
N LEU A 174 12.21 28.04 0.71
CA LEU A 174 12.82 29.19 0.04
C LEU A 174 12.76 28.96 -1.47
N HIS A 175 12.00 29.78 -2.17
CA HIS A 175 11.82 29.68 -3.62
C HIS A 175 12.88 30.50 -4.43
N LYS A 176 13.82 31.19 -3.78
CA LYS A 176 14.89 31.96 -4.43
C LYS A 176 16.18 31.81 -3.64
N ASP A 177 17.28 31.64 -4.34
CA ASP A 177 18.63 31.48 -3.78
C ASP A 177 19.05 32.63 -2.85
N GLU A 178 18.65 33.86 -3.16
CA GLU A 178 18.90 35.06 -2.34
C GLU A 178 18.26 35.01 -0.95
N ARG A 179 17.23 34.18 -0.72
CA ARG A 179 16.58 34.01 0.57
C ARG A 179 17.19 32.89 1.43
N MET A 180 18.02 32.03 0.83
CA MET A 180 18.72 30.99 1.58
C MET A 180 19.84 31.54 2.47
N ALA A 181 20.49 32.62 2.03
CA ALA A 181 21.59 33.25 2.76
C ALA A 181 21.15 34.00 4.04
N THR A 182 19.88 34.43 4.11
CA THR A 182 19.36 35.23 5.24
C THR A 182 18.52 34.39 6.24
N GLY A 183 18.07 33.17 5.86
CA GLY A 183 17.24 32.34 6.72
C GLY A 183 17.99 31.59 7.82
N GLY A 184 19.33 31.58 7.80
CA GLY A 184 20.16 30.85 8.77
C GLY A 184 20.57 31.63 10.00
N CYS A 185 20.28 32.94 10.10
CA CYS A 185 20.84 33.81 11.15
C CYS A 185 19.85 34.35 12.19
N THR A 186 18.61 33.87 12.24
CA THR A 186 17.62 34.43 13.18
C THR A 186 17.08 33.40 14.18
N GLN A 187 17.93 32.54 14.73
CA GLN A 187 17.62 31.84 15.97
C GLN A 187 18.92 31.56 16.74
N CYS A 188 19.40 32.57 17.42
CA CYS A 188 20.09 32.41 18.71
C CYS A 188 19.14 32.81 19.82
#